data_62f28773b9ee9d27af60eaab96399755
#
_entry.id   62f28773b9ee9d27af60eaab96399755
#
_cell.length_a   1.000
_cell.length_b   1.000
_cell.length_c   1.000
_cell.angle_alpha   90.00
_cell.angle_beta   90.00
_cell.angle_gamma   90.00
#
_symmetry.space_group_name_H-M   'P 1'
#
loop_
_entity.id
_entity.type
_entity.pdbx_description
1 polymer ?
#
loop_
_entity_poly.entity_id
_entity_poly.type
_entity_poly.pdbx_seq_one_letter_code
_entity_poly.pdbx_strand_id
1 'polypeptide(L)' 'VQYTVGEQVQHPKFGEGCIEKIEQATGSVTLHIRFGNEIKVIDQKWLLRTKYQKKE' A
#
# COMPACT_ATOMS: atom_id res chain seq x y z
N VAL A 1 8.68 -5.90 7.01
CA VAL A 1 7.73 -5.18 6.17
C VAL A 1 6.91 -6.16 5.37
N GLN A 2 5.62 -5.93 5.31
CA GLN A 2 4.71 -6.85 4.65
C GLN A 2 4.50 -6.56 3.18
N TYR A 3 5.01 -5.46 2.70
CA TYR A 3 4.83 -5.04 1.32
C TYR A 3 6.17 -4.96 0.62
N THR A 4 6.13 -5.02 -0.70
CA THR A 4 7.33 -5.01 -1.52
C THR A 4 7.16 -4.00 -2.63
N VAL A 5 8.24 -3.33 -3.01
CA VAL A 5 8.20 -2.41 -4.13
C VAL A 5 7.79 -3.18 -5.38
N GLY A 6 6.86 -2.62 -6.13
CA GLY A 6 6.31 -3.27 -7.31
C GLY A 6 5.03 -4.02 -7.04
N GLU A 7 4.68 -4.20 -5.78
CA GLU A 7 3.47 -4.94 -5.43
C GLU A 7 2.23 -4.11 -5.71
N GLN A 8 1.16 -4.76 -6.14
CA GLN A 8 -0.11 -4.10 -6.34
C GLN A 8 -0.93 -4.14 -5.07
N VAL A 9 -1.56 -3.02 -4.75
CA VAL A 9 -2.36 -2.90 -3.55
C VAL A 9 -3.66 -2.19 -3.89
N GLN A 10 -4.60 -2.24 -2.95
CA GLN A 10 -5.87 -1.54 -3.12
C GLN A 10 -6.11 -0.62 -1.96
N HIS A 11 -6.61 0.56 -2.28
CA HIS A 11 -7.00 1.54 -1.28
C HIS A 11 -8.50 1.75 -1.37
N PRO A 12 -9.19 1.86 -0.24
CA PRO A 12 -10.65 1.99 -0.28
C PRO A 12 -11.14 3.22 -1.02
N LYS A 13 -10.31 4.24 -1.09
CA LYS A 13 -10.72 5.48 -1.72
C LYS A 13 -10.12 5.66 -3.10
N PHE A 14 -8.87 5.26 -3.28
CA PHE A 14 -8.16 5.53 -4.52
C PHE A 14 -8.14 4.36 -5.48
N GLY A 15 -8.54 3.19 -5.03
CA GLY A 15 -8.56 2.04 -5.90
C GLY A 15 -7.23 1.33 -5.95
N GLU A 16 -6.90 0.79 -7.10
CA GLU A 16 -5.73 -0.04 -7.27
C GLU A 16 -4.49 0.79 -7.55
N GLY A 17 -3.40 0.44 -6.91
CA GLY A 17 -2.16 1.13 -7.13
C GLY A 17 -0.98 0.19 -7.05
N CYS A 18 0.20 0.73 -7.35
CA CYS A 18 1.44 -0.04 -7.33
C CYS A 18 2.44 0.67 -6.42
N ILE A 19 3.07 -0.10 -5.55
CA ILE A 19 4.02 0.47 -4.61
C ILE A 19 5.30 0.82 -5.34
N GLU A 20 5.71 2.09 -5.21
CA GLU A 20 6.92 2.56 -5.84
C GLU A 20 8.07 2.70 -4.87
N LYS A 21 7.77 2.94 -3.61
CA LYS A 21 8.82 3.13 -2.62
C LYS A 21 8.25 2.82 -1.25
N ILE A 22 9.09 2.31 -0.39
CA ILE A 22 8.71 1.99 0.97
C ILE A 22 9.68 2.68 1.90
N GLU A 23 9.15 3.41 2.88
CA GLU A 23 9.96 4.08 3.89
C GLU A 23 9.59 3.53 5.25
N GLN A 24 10.60 3.08 5.96
CA GLN A 24 10.39 2.55 7.29
C GLN A 24 10.90 3.52 8.33
N ALA A 25 10.11 3.68 9.38
CA ALA A 25 10.51 4.48 10.51
C ALA A 25 10.14 3.70 11.75
N THR A 26 10.63 4.17 12.90
CA THR A 26 10.29 3.52 14.16
C THR A 26 8.78 3.53 14.34
N GLY A 27 8.20 2.35 14.37
CA GLY A 27 6.78 2.22 14.63
C GLY A 27 5.86 2.49 13.47
N SER A 28 6.39 2.73 12.26
CA SER A 28 5.52 2.98 11.13
C SER A 28 6.18 2.60 9.83
N VAL A 29 5.36 2.33 8.83
CA VAL A 29 5.82 2.05 7.48
C VAL A 29 4.98 2.89 6.53
N THR A 30 5.65 3.69 5.72
CA THR A 30 4.98 4.57 4.79
C THR A 30 5.23 4.09 3.38
N LEU A 31 4.18 4.04 2.60
CA LEU A 31 4.24 3.52 1.24
C LEU A 31 3.97 4.64 0.25
N HIS A 32 4.81 4.71 -0.77
CA HIS A 32 4.60 5.63 -1.88
C HIS A 32 3.97 4.81 -3.00
N ILE A 33 2.72 5.07 -3.29
CA ILE A 33 1.93 4.23 -4.18
C ILE A 33 1.45 5.05 -5.36
N ARG A 34 1.65 4.52 -6.54
CA ARG A 34 1.17 5.18 -7.76
C ARG A 34 -0.25 4.70 -8.05
N PHE A 35 -1.17 5.64 -8.08
CA PHE A 35 -2.55 5.39 -8.47
C PHE A 35 -2.77 6.11 -9.80
N GLY A 36 -2.71 5.38 -10.89
CA GLY A 36 -2.83 6.00 -12.18
C GLY A 36 -1.69 6.95 -12.46
N ASN A 37 -1.97 8.24 -12.51
CA ASN A 37 -0.97 9.25 -12.78
C ASN A 37 -0.46 9.95 -11.52
N GLU A 38 -0.93 9.53 -10.36
CA GLU A 38 -0.58 10.23 -9.14
C GLU A 38 0.11 9.31 -8.18
N ILE A 39 1.05 9.85 -7.43
CA ILE A 39 1.70 9.10 -6.36
C ILE A 39 1.22 9.65 -5.04
N LYS A 40 0.73 8.75 -4.19
CA LYS A 40 0.23 9.11 -2.87
C LYS A 40 1.10 8.47 -1.82
N VAL A 41 1.29 9.19 -0.72
CA VAL A 41 2.07 8.68 0.41
C VAL A 41 1.10 8.22 1.47
N ILE A 42 1.07 6.93 1.74
CA ILE A 42 0.05 6.30 2.57
C ILE A 42 0.71 5.39 3.59
N ASP A 43 0.26 5.50 4.85
CA ASP A 43 0.72 4.57 5.87
C ASP A 43 0.14 3.19 5.57
N GLN A 44 0.94 2.15 5.76
CA GLN A 44 0.51 0.81 5.39
C GLN A 44 -0.76 0.37 6.08
N LYS A 45 -1.05 0.91 7.24
CA LYS A 45 -2.25 0.50 7.97
C LYS A 45 -3.54 0.93 7.29
N TRP A 46 -3.44 1.86 6.33
CA TRP A 46 -4.62 2.34 5.63
C TRP A 46 -4.95 1.53 4.38
N LEU A 47 -4.14 0.53 4.05
CA LEU A 47 -4.38 -0.26 2.86
C LEU A 47 -5.27 -1.44 3.17
N LEU A 48 -6.07 -1.82 2.17
CA LEU A 48 -6.88 -3.00 2.28
C LEU A 48 -6.03 -4.23 2.03
N ARG A 49 -6.24 -5.22 2.83
CA ARG A 49 -5.52 -6.47 2.69
C ARG A 49 -6.50 -7.55 2.27
N THR A 50 -7.15 -7.28 1.16
CA THR A 50 -8.27 -8.11 0.76
C THR A 50 -7.89 -9.55 0.52
N LYS A 51 -6.70 -9.79 0.08
CA LYS A 51 -6.33 -11.17 -0.18
C LYS A 51 -6.22 -12.00 1.08
N TYR A 52 -6.22 -11.38 2.23
CA TYR A 52 -6.19 -12.13 3.48
C TYR A 52 -7.53 -12.37 4.06
N GLN A 53 -8.50 -11.74 3.52
CA GLN A 53 -9.80 -11.89 4.08
C GLN A 53 -10.45 -13.13 3.69
N LYS A 54 -9.94 -13.70 2.87
CA LYS A 54 -10.51 -14.90 2.54
C LYS A 54 -10.21 -15.89 3.44
N LYS A 55 -10.00 -15.81 4.05
CA LYS A 55 -9.70 -16.63 4.85
C LYS A 55 -10.48 -17.06 5.66
N GLU A 56 -10.64 -17.04 5.48
CA GLU A 56 -11.28 -17.25 6.09
C GLU A 56 -11.63 -17.50 6.18
#